data_21b4c52c0b446eaf5a06e27fb866db75
#
_entry.id   21b4c52c0b446eaf5a06e27fb866db75
#
_cell.length_a   1.000
_cell.length_b   1.000
_cell.length_c   1.000
_cell.angle_alpha   90.00
_cell.angle_beta   90.00
_cell.angle_gamma   90.00
#
_symmetry.space_group_name_H-M   'P 1'
#
loop_
_entity.id
_entity.type
_entity.pdbx_description
1 polymer ?
#
loop_
_entity_poly.entity_id
_entity_poly.type
_entity_poly.pdbx_seq_one_letter_code
_entity_poly.pdbx_strand_id
1 'polypeptide(L)'
;MSATPLPTLTAKDLTTDQEVRWCPGCGDYSILAQMRKALTSVGIPRENLAFVSGIGCSSRFPYYMNTFGFHTIHGRAPTFATGLRLANPDLQIWMVTGDGDGLSIGGNHLMHVLRRNIDIKILLFNNEIYGLTKGQYSPTSRKGTPTKTSRTGSVETPIRPLSLALAAEATFVARTVDVDIQHLTATLHRAAAHKGTAFVEIYQNCKIFNDEVFAYATDKSVKADNLLYVEHGKPMIFGKNRTKGIRLNGLTPEVVEVGVDCGPDDLLIHDEKCDDPTLATLLSRMVGPEFPEVMGVYRAVRRQIGRAHV
;
A
#
# COMPACT_ATOMS: atom_id res chain seq x y z
N MET A 1 15.17 19.48 -31.46
CA MET A 1 16.25 18.95 -30.63
C MET A 1 15.91 17.49 -30.33
N SER A 2 16.71 16.55 -30.85
CA SER A 2 16.54 15.10 -30.57
C SER A 2 16.85 14.87 -29.09
N ALA A 3 15.86 14.43 -28.30
CA ALA A 3 16.08 14.09 -26.93
C ALA A 3 16.99 12.85 -26.88
N THR A 4 18.15 13.01 -26.30
CA THR A 4 19.03 11.84 -25.99
C THR A 4 18.23 10.82 -25.22
N PRO A 5 18.19 9.55 -25.64
CA PRO A 5 17.47 8.52 -24.90
C PRO A 5 18.04 8.43 -23.48
N LEU A 6 17.16 8.45 -22.49
CA LEU A 6 17.55 8.29 -21.09
C LEU A 6 18.27 6.93 -20.90
N PRO A 7 19.35 6.88 -20.13
CA PRO A 7 20.03 5.63 -19.87
C PRO A 7 19.06 4.64 -19.20
N THR A 8 19.02 3.43 -19.71
CA THR A 8 18.20 2.36 -19.14
C THR A 8 18.78 1.96 -17.79
N LEU A 9 18.08 2.26 -16.70
CA LEU A 9 18.48 1.85 -15.37
C LEU A 9 18.33 0.33 -15.21
N THR A 10 19.27 -0.28 -14.52
CA THR A 10 19.20 -1.67 -14.06
C THR A 10 18.94 -1.72 -12.56
N ALA A 11 18.47 -2.85 -12.05
CA ALA A 11 18.27 -3.03 -10.60
C ALA A 11 19.59 -2.89 -9.81
N LYS A 12 20.75 -3.18 -10.46
CA LYS A 12 22.09 -3.02 -9.87
C LYS A 12 22.42 -1.54 -9.68
N ASP A 13 22.06 -0.66 -10.61
CA ASP A 13 22.30 0.78 -10.50
C ASP A 13 21.52 1.41 -9.32
N LEU A 14 20.44 0.76 -8.90
CA LEU A 14 19.62 1.16 -7.75
C LEU A 14 20.02 0.46 -6.44
N THR A 15 21.11 -0.32 -6.44
CA THR A 15 21.58 -1.06 -5.27
C THR A 15 22.75 -0.32 -4.64
N THR A 16 22.70 -0.09 -3.31
CA THR A 16 23.81 0.47 -2.52
C THR A 16 24.78 -0.62 -2.10
N ASP A 17 25.94 -0.20 -1.58
CA ASP A 17 26.93 -1.07 -0.93
C ASP A 17 26.58 -1.42 0.52
N GLN A 18 25.46 -0.87 1.04
CA GLN A 18 25.03 -1.10 2.41
C GLN A 18 24.47 -2.51 2.60
N GLU A 19 24.92 -3.18 3.65
CA GLU A 19 24.36 -4.46 4.07
C GLU A 19 22.91 -4.29 4.52
N VAL A 20 22.01 -5.09 3.96
CA VAL A 20 20.60 -5.08 4.35
C VAL A 20 20.43 -5.76 5.70
N ARG A 21 19.91 -5.04 6.70
CA ARG A 21 19.85 -5.46 8.10
C ARG A 21 18.42 -5.73 8.60
N TRP A 22 17.57 -6.23 7.75
CA TRP A 22 16.29 -6.79 8.17
C TRP A 22 16.47 -8.23 8.67
N CYS A 23 15.47 -8.72 9.40
CA CYS A 23 15.48 -10.10 9.88
C CYS A 23 15.41 -11.10 8.71
N PRO A 24 16.05 -12.26 8.79
CA PRO A 24 15.88 -13.31 7.79
C PRO A 24 14.41 -13.69 7.62
N GLY A 25 13.91 -13.74 6.39
CA GLY A 25 12.52 -14.03 6.07
C GLY A 25 11.55 -12.85 6.20
N CYS A 26 12.04 -11.63 6.45
CA CYS A 26 11.23 -10.42 6.46
C CYS A 26 10.71 -10.08 5.06
N GLY A 27 9.44 -9.71 4.94
CA GLY A 27 8.82 -9.31 3.67
C GLY A 27 9.43 -8.07 3.03
N ASP A 28 10.11 -7.22 3.80
CA ASP A 28 10.80 -6.01 3.31
C ASP A 28 11.82 -6.33 2.21
N TYR A 29 12.46 -7.52 2.25
CA TYR A 29 13.39 -7.96 1.19
C TYR A 29 12.70 -8.09 -0.16
N SER A 30 11.52 -8.69 -0.18
CA SER A 30 10.73 -8.86 -1.41
C SER A 30 10.32 -7.50 -1.97
N ILE A 31 9.81 -6.60 -1.10
CA ILE A 31 9.38 -5.28 -1.51
C ILE A 31 10.55 -4.46 -2.07
N LEU A 32 11.72 -4.50 -1.43
CA LEU A 32 12.93 -3.83 -1.92
C LEU A 32 13.35 -4.34 -3.31
N ALA A 33 13.36 -5.66 -3.49
CA ALA A 33 13.71 -6.27 -4.76
C ALA A 33 12.75 -5.87 -5.89
N GLN A 34 11.43 -5.91 -5.62
CA GLN A 34 10.42 -5.51 -6.60
C GLN A 34 10.44 -4.00 -6.87
N MET A 35 10.71 -3.17 -5.88
CA MET A 35 10.86 -1.73 -6.08
C MET A 35 12.02 -1.40 -7.01
N ARG A 36 13.21 -1.99 -6.78
CA ARG A 36 14.35 -1.82 -7.69
C ARG A 36 13.99 -2.25 -9.11
N LYS A 37 13.32 -3.38 -9.27
CA LYS A 37 12.89 -3.89 -10.57
C LYS A 37 11.85 -2.95 -11.22
N ALA A 38 10.84 -2.50 -10.50
CA ALA A 38 9.80 -1.62 -11.03
C ALA A 38 10.39 -0.30 -11.55
N LEU A 39 11.32 0.29 -10.81
CA LEU A 39 11.93 1.58 -11.19
C LEU A 39 12.78 1.51 -12.47
N THR A 40 13.28 0.34 -12.88
CA THR A 40 14.06 0.22 -14.14
C THR A 40 13.22 0.54 -15.38
N SER A 41 11.90 0.41 -15.30
CA SER A 41 10.98 0.61 -16.43
C SER A 41 10.12 1.88 -16.32
N VAL A 42 10.30 2.68 -15.24
CA VAL A 42 9.53 3.93 -15.07
C VAL A 42 10.04 5.06 -15.98
N GLY A 43 11.27 4.95 -16.51
CA GLY A 43 11.83 5.96 -17.42
C GLY A 43 12.24 7.27 -16.73
N ILE A 44 12.56 7.22 -15.43
CA ILE A 44 13.02 8.38 -14.65
C ILE A 44 14.50 8.21 -14.34
N PRO A 45 15.34 9.21 -14.60
CA PRO A 45 16.74 9.17 -14.23
C PRO A 45 16.92 8.97 -12.73
N ARG A 46 17.98 8.24 -12.35
CA ARG A 46 18.25 7.93 -10.93
C ARG A 46 18.35 9.20 -10.05
N GLU A 47 18.96 10.25 -10.58
CA GLU A 47 19.10 11.56 -9.93
C GLU A 47 17.78 12.32 -9.72
N ASN A 48 16.70 11.87 -10.35
CA ASN A 48 15.36 12.38 -10.13
C ASN A 48 14.49 11.46 -9.25
N LEU A 49 15.10 10.45 -8.64
CA LEU A 49 14.45 9.57 -7.68
C LEU A 49 14.87 9.94 -6.25
N ALA A 50 13.90 10.07 -5.36
CA ALA A 50 14.15 10.32 -3.95
C ALA A 50 13.27 9.43 -3.06
N PHE A 51 13.88 8.81 -2.04
CA PHE A 51 13.17 8.05 -1.03
C PHE A 51 13.17 8.80 0.31
N VAL A 52 11.99 8.95 0.89
CA VAL A 52 11.79 9.62 2.19
C VAL A 52 11.16 8.62 3.14
N SER A 53 11.71 8.44 4.32
CA SER A 53 11.15 7.52 5.31
C SER A 53 11.01 8.14 6.70
N GLY A 54 10.09 7.58 7.50
CA GLY A 54 9.96 7.86 8.93
C GLY A 54 10.86 6.95 9.77
N ILE A 55 10.30 6.28 10.77
CA ILE A 55 11.01 5.38 11.68
C ILE A 55 10.35 3.99 11.69
N GLY A 56 11.15 2.97 11.77
CA GLY A 56 10.77 1.56 11.82
C GLY A 56 11.60 0.69 10.87
N CYS A 57 11.26 -0.59 10.76
CA CYS A 57 11.99 -1.52 9.89
C CYS A 57 11.93 -1.11 8.42
N SER A 58 10.74 -0.82 7.90
CA SER A 58 10.52 -0.32 6.55
C SER A 58 11.28 0.98 6.27
N SER A 59 11.48 1.83 7.29
CA SER A 59 12.13 3.13 7.16
C SER A 59 13.63 3.06 6.90
N ARG A 60 14.23 1.88 6.95
CA ARG A 60 15.60 1.64 6.47
C ARG A 60 15.72 1.67 4.94
N PHE A 61 14.61 1.70 4.23
CA PHE A 61 14.55 1.61 2.77
C PHE A 61 15.48 2.60 2.05
N PRO A 62 15.59 3.90 2.44
CA PRO A 62 16.50 4.84 1.79
C PRO A 62 17.97 4.45 1.85
N TYR A 63 18.42 3.72 2.87
CA TYR A 63 19.81 3.24 2.97
C TYR A 63 20.15 2.19 1.90
N TYR A 64 19.14 1.47 1.42
CA TYR A 64 19.31 0.35 0.51
C TYR A 64 19.00 0.71 -0.95
N MET A 65 18.56 1.94 -1.21
CA MET A 65 18.29 2.46 -2.56
C MET A 65 19.39 3.45 -2.95
N ASN A 66 20.09 3.18 -4.06
CA ASN A 66 21.11 4.08 -4.61
C ASN A 66 20.43 5.26 -5.36
N THR A 67 19.75 6.10 -4.63
CA THR A 67 19.02 7.31 -5.04
C THR A 67 19.24 8.39 -3.99
N PHE A 68 18.66 9.57 -4.15
CA PHE A 68 18.57 10.50 -3.02
C PHE A 68 17.68 9.88 -1.93
N GLY A 69 18.08 10.06 -0.66
CA GLY A 69 17.39 9.47 0.47
C GLY A 69 17.35 10.38 1.69
N PHE A 70 16.21 10.36 2.41
CA PHE A 70 16.01 11.05 3.67
C PHE A 70 15.40 10.09 4.68
N HIS A 71 16.12 9.84 5.75
CA HIS A 71 15.60 9.14 6.93
C HIS A 71 15.22 10.20 7.96
N THR A 72 13.93 10.35 8.22
CA THR A 72 13.41 11.49 9.00
C THR A 72 13.03 11.08 10.43
N ILE A 73 12.23 11.91 11.10
CA ILE A 73 11.74 11.66 12.45
C ILE A 73 10.43 10.85 12.39
N HIS A 74 10.12 10.13 13.45
CA HIS A 74 8.93 9.28 13.57
C HIS A 74 7.65 10.02 13.20
N GLY A 75 6.95 9.49 12.19
CA GLY A 75 5.71 10.03 11.64
C GLY A 75 5.84 11.35 10.88
N ARG A 76 7.06 11.80 10.54
CA ARG A 76 7.27 13.12 9.88
C ARG A 76 7.67 13.01 8.40
N ALA A 77 7.80 11.80 7.86
CA ALA A 77 8.09 11.61 6.45
C ALA A 77 7.15 12.37 5.50
N PRO A 78 5.81 12.48 5.75
CA PRO A 78 4.92 13.22 4.86
C PRO A 78 5.27 14.70 4.74
N THR A 79 5.72 15.34 5.81
CA THR A 79 6.09 16.77 5.79
C THR A 79 7.39 17.00 5.05
N PHE A 80 8.40 16.14 5.25
CA PHE A 80 9.65 16.19 4.50
C PHE A 80 9.43 15.93 3.01
N ALA A 81 8.67 14.91 2.66
CA ALA A 81 8.33 14.59 1.27
C ALA A 81 7.58 15.75 0.60
N THR A 82 6.65 16.40 1.32
CA THR A 82 5.95 17.59 0.84
C THR A 82 6.92 18.73 0.58
N GLY A 83 7.79 19.07 1.53
CA GLY A 83 8.78 20.12 1.38
C GLY A 83 9.73 19.86 0.22
N LEU A 84 10.22 18.62 0.08
CA LEU A 84 11.09 18.22 -1.00
C LEU A 84 10.39 18.34 -2.37
N ARG A 85 9.12 17.93 -2.49
CA ARG A 85 8.34 18.05 -3.74
C ARG A 85 8.13 19.51 -4.14
N LEU A 86 7.94 20.40 -3.16
CA LEU A 86 7.76 21.83 -3.43
C LEU A 86 9.08 22.51 -3.82
N ALA A 87 10.19 22.10 -3.19
CA ALA A 87 11.51 22.63 -3.49
C ALA A 87 12.04 22.16 -4.86
N ASN A 88 11.75 20.92 -5.26
CA ASN A 88 12.16 20.36 -6.54
C ASN A 88 11.01 19.54 -7.16
N PRO A 89 10.22 20.15 -8.05
CA PRO A 89 9.09 19.50 -8.69
C PRO A 89 9.46 18.45 -9.74
N ASP A 90 10.72 18.30 -10.13
CA ASP A 90 11.17 17.31 -11.08
C ASP A 90 11.44 15.94 -10.44
N LEU A 91 11.54 15.88 -9.10
CA LEU A 91 11.77 14.65 -8.39
C LEU A 91 10.52 13.76 -8.37
N GLN A 92 10.69 12.47 -8.62
CA GLN A 92 9.71 11.47 -8.22
C GLN A 92 10.04 11.01 -6.80
N ILE A 93 9.15 11.32 -5.87
CA ILE A 93 9.35 11.07 -4.46
C ILE A 93 8.54 9.84 -4.03
N TRP A 94 9.25 8.88 -3.44
CA TRP A 94 8.70 7.70 -2.80
C TRP A 94 8.84 7.85 -1.29
N MET A 95 7.72 7.84 -0.60
CA MET A 95 7.69 7.88 0.86
C MET A 95 7.41 6.47 1.39
N VAL A 96 8.27 5.96 2.25
CA VAL A 96 8.14 4.65 2.90
C VAL A 96 7.85 4.84 4.38
N THR A 97 6.80 4.20 4.87
CA THR A 97 6.38 4.24 6.26
C THR A 97 5.80 2.89 6.68
N GLY A 98 5.94 2.54 7.94
CA GLY A 98 5.21 1.42 8.53
C GLY A 98 3.84 1.85 9.04
N ASP A 99 2.98 0.88 9.34
CA ASP A 99 1.66 1.10 9.92
C ASP A 99 1.73 1.87 11.25
N GLY A 100 2.67 1.51 12.12
CA GLY A 100 2.90 2.22 13.37
C GLY A 100 3.43 3.63 13.20
N ASP A 101 4.32 3.86 12.25
CA ASP A 101 4.90 5.16 11.95
C ASP A 101 3.88 6.10 11.29
N GLY A 102 3.22 5.63 10.25
CA GLY A 102 2.32 6.46 9.44
C GLY A 102 0.95 6.70 10.06
N LEU A 103 0.41 5.74 10.82
CA LEU A 103 -0.98 5.77 11.31
C LEU A 103 -1.10 6.15 12.80
N SER A 104 -0.01 6.08 13.57
CA SER A 104 0.02 6.56 14.96
C SER A 104 0.44 8.03 14.98
N ILE A 105 1.69 8.31 15.40
CA ILE A 105 2.19 9.69 15.50
C ILE A 105 2.19 10.45 14.16
N GLY A 106 2.25 9.71 13.03
CA GLY A 106 2.20 10.27 11.67
C GLY A 106 0.81 10.55 11.13
N GLY A 107 -0.26 10.07 11.79
CA GLY A 107 -1.62 10.06 11.24
C GLY A 107 -2.12 11.42 10.76
N ASN A 108 -1.87 12.49 11.53
CA ASN A 108 -2.25 13.84 11.12
C ASN A 108 -1.52 14.29 9.83
N HIS A 109 -0.22 14.04 9.73
CA HIS A 109 0.56 14.43 8.56
C HIS A 109 0.21 13.59 7.33
N LEU A 110 -0.05 12.30 7.53
CA LEU A 110 -0.51 11.40 6.47
C LEU A 110 -1.85 11.88 5.90
N MET A 111 -2.83 12.14 6.76
CA MET A 111 -4.13 12.66 6.33
C MET A 111 -3.98 13.95 5.51
N HIS A 112 -3.15 14.89 5.97
CA HIS A 112 -2.99 16.18 5.30
C HIS A 112 -2.26 16.09 3.96
N VAL A 113 -1.28 15.20 3.78
CA VAL A 113 -0.62 15.01 2.49
C VAL A 113 -1.56 14.37 1.47
N LEU A 114 -2.38 13.41 1.91
CA LEU A 114 -3.40 12.75 1.06
C LEU A 114 -4.43 13.77 0.56
N ARG A 115 -5.08 14.53 1.46
CA ARG A 115 -6.09 15.52 1.08
C ARG A 115 -5.58 16.66 0.22
N ARG A 116 -4.28 17.01 0.35
CA ARG A 116 -3.63 18.03 -0.48
C ARG A 116 -3.25 17.52 -1.86
N ASN A 117 -3.32 16.23 -2.09
CA ASN A 117 -2.94 15.58 -3.35
C ASN A 117 -1.55 15.99 -3.83
N ILE A 118 -0.56 16.02 -2.94
CA ILE A 118 0.83 16.30 -3.28
C ILE A 118 1.36 15.13 -4.12
N ASP A 119 2.04 15.42 -5.24
CA ASP A 119 2.52 14.36 -6.16
C ASP A 119 3.71 13.57 -5.56
N ILE A 120 3.38 12.67 -4.63
CA ILE A 120 4.30 11.73 -4.00
C ILE A 120 3.68 10.33 -3.97
N LYS A 121 4.52 9.30 -3.87
CA LYS A 121 4.12 7.90 -3.85
C LYS A 121 4.35 7.36 -2.44
N ILE A 122 3.29 7.02 -1.73
CA ILE A 122 3.33 6.56 -0.34
C ILE A 122 3.19 5.04 -0.32
N LEU A 123 4.18 4.36 0.22
CA LEU A 123 4.18 2.93 0.47
C LEU A 123 4.03 2.71 1.98
N LEU A 124 2.86 2.23 2.38
CA LEU A 124 2.59 1.81 3.76
C LEU A 124 2.86 0.32 3.90
N PHE A 125 3.92 -0.04 4.62
CA PHE A 125 4.21 -1.44 4.95
C PHE A 125 3.42 -1.81 6.18
N ASN A 126 2.37 -2.60 5.98
CA ASN A 126 1.49 -3.04 7.05
C ASN A 126 1.84 -4.45 7.50
N ASN A 127 2.32 -4.60 8.72
CA ASN A 127 2.61 -5.89 9.34
C ASN A 127 1.88 -6.10 10.68
N GLU A 128 0.97 -5.21 11.00
CA GLU A 128 0.14 -5.23 12.21
C GLU A 128 0.95 -5.28 13.52
N ILE A 129 2.22 -4.77 13.53
CA ILE A 129 3.08 -4.79 14.74
C ILE A 129 4.16 -3.72 14.67
N TYR A 130 4.58 -3.15 15.81
CA TYR A 130 5.84 -2.42 15.92
C TYR A 130 7.01 -3.39 15.99
N GLY A 131 7.60 -3.75 14.84
CA GLY A 131 8.69 -4.74 14.78
C GLY A 131 10.01 -4.22 15.32
N LEU A 132 10.42 -2.99 14.97
CA LEU A 132 11.71 -2.41 15.36
C LEU A 132 11.88 -2.34 16.90
N THR A 133 10.83 -2.02 17.62
CA THR A 133 10.80 -1.91 19.08
C THR A 133 10.46 -3.23 19.78
N LYS A 134 10.48 -4.35 19.04
CA LYS A 134 10.38 -5.72 19.50
C LYS A 134 8.97 -6.19 19.90
N GLY A 135 7.94 -5.73 19.19
CA GLY A 135 6.64 -6.40 19.15
C GLY A 135 5.55 -5.78 20.04
N GLN A 136 5.41 -4.46 20.06
CA GLN A 136 4.22 -3.80 20.58
C GLN A 136 3.10 -3.81 19.53
N TYR A 137 1.83 -3.81 19.97
CA TYR A 137 0.72 -3.69 19.03
C TYR A 137 0.75 -2.32 18.33
N SER A 138 0.44 -2.31 17.06
CA SER A 138 0.37 -1.12 16.20
C SER A 138 -1.09 -0.68 16.02
N PRO A 139 -1.34 0.48 15.40
CA PRO A 139 -2.71 0.93 15.12
C PRO A 139 -3.54 -0.03 14.27
N THR A 140 -2.91 -0.92 13.51
CA THR A 140 -3.58 -1.92 12.65
C THR A 140 -3.67 -3.30 13.29
N SER A 141 -3.03 -3.53 14.44
CA SER A 141 -3.08 -4.81 15.15
C SER A 141 -4.51 -5.21 15.46
N ARG A 142 -4.85 -6.47 15.23
CA ARG A 142 -6.19 -7.00 15.46
C ARG A 142 -6.54 -6.93 16.94
N LYS A 143 -7.82 -6.66 17.22
CA LYS A 143 -8.33 -6.66 18.58
C LYS A 143 -8.07 -8.04 19.23
N GLY A 144 -7.57 -8.01 20.44
CA GLY A 144 -7.23 -9.22 21.19
C GLY A 144 -5.83 -9.77 20.92
N THR A 145 -5.04 -9.19 20.02
CA THR A 145 -3.66 -9.63 19.75
C THR A 145 -2.79 -9.43 21.00
N PRO A 146 -2.26 -10.52 21.60
CA PRO A 146 -1.39 -10.40 22.76
C PRO A 146 0.00 -9.94 22.34
N THR A 147 0.59 -9.05 23.13
CA THR A 147 1.98 -8.60 22.97
C THR A 147 2.72 -8.59 24.29
N LYS A 148 4.04 -8.38 24.27
CA LYS A 148 4.83 -8.31 25.51
C LYS A 148 4.37 -7.21 26.46
N THR A 149 3.86 -6.10 25.92
CA THR A 149 3.37 -4.94 26.68
C THR A 149 1.86 -4.96 26.94
N SER A 150 1.11 -5.82 26.23
CA SER A 150 -0.32 -6.03 26.40
C SER A 150 -0.63 -7.51 26.40
N ARG A 151 -0.41 -8.17 27.54
CA ARG A 151 -0.57 -9.62 27.68
C ARG A 151 -2.02 -10.10 27.55
N THR A 152 -2.98 -9.24 27.88
CA THR A 152 -4.42 -9.48 27.74
C THR A 152 -4.94 -9.21 26.32
N GLY A 153 -4.06 -8.81 25.42
CA GLY A 153 -4.40 -8.42 24.06
C GLY A 153 -4.75 -6.94 23.88
N SER A 154 -4.69 -6.46 22.65
CA SER A 154 -5.13 -5.11 22.27
C SER A 154 -6.65 -4.98 22.44
N VAL A 155 -7.11 -3.91 23.09
CA VAL A 155 -8.54 -3.59 23.25
C VAL A 155 -9.05 -2.62 22.18
N GLU A 156 -8.13 -1.96 21.47
CA GLU A 156 -8.43 -0.95 20.46
C GLU A 156 -8.99 -1.56 19.19
N THR A 157 -9.87 -0.82 18.53
CA THR A 157 -10.33 -1.18 17.18
C THR A 157 -9.25 -0.80 16.18
N PRO A 158 -8.80 -1.73 15.32
CA PRO A 158 -7.73 -1.45 14.37
C PRO A 158 -8.15 -0.38 13.35
N ILE A 159 -7.21 0.50 13.04
CA ILE A 159 -7.34 1.45 11.92
C ILE A 159 -7.29 0.66 10.62
N ARG A 160 -8.16 1.01 9.68
CA ARG A 160 -8.15 0.51 8.31
C ARG A 160 -7.46 1.53 7.40
N PRO A 161 -6.22 1.27 6.94
CA PRO A 161 -5.42 2.26 6.25
C PRO A 161 -6.08 2.81 4.98
N LEU A 162 -6.70 1.92 4.19
CA LEU A 162 -7.38 2.34 2.96
C LEU A 162 -8.62 3.17 3.24
N SER A 163 -9.43 2.81 4.26
CA SER A 163 -10.58 3.62 4.65
C SER A 163 -10.16 5.03 5.10
N LEU A 164 -9.04 5.15 5.83
CA LEU A 164 -8.46 6.44 6.21
C LEU A 164 -8.03 7.24 4.98
N ALA A 165 -7.32 6.59 4.05
CA ALA A 165 -6.85 7.24 2.83
C ALA A 165 -8.00 7.74 1.95
N LEU A 166 -9.07 6.94 1.83
CA LEU A 166 -10.28 7.31 1.08
C LEU A 166 -11.05 8.43 1.77
N ALA A 167 -11.17 8.41 3.10
CA ALA A 167 -11.78 9.49 3.88
C ALA A 167 -10.99 10.80 3.78
N ALA A 168 -9.67 10.72 3.59
CA ALA A 168 -8.80 11.86 3.28
C ALA A 168 -8.80 12.24 1.79
N GLU A 169 -9.67 11.63 0.98
CA GLU A 169 -9.84 11.93 -0.45
C GLU A 169 -8.61 11.63 -1.30
N ALA A 170 -7.81 10.61 -0.95
CA ALA A 170 -6.67 10.19 -1.75
C ALA A 170 -7.09 9.83 -3.18
N THR A 171 -6.32 10.28 -4.17
CA THR A 171 -6.65 10.13 -5.60
C THR A 171 -6.21 8.80 -6.19
N PHE A 172 -5.27 8.11 -5.56
CA PHE A 172 -4.88 6.75 -5.89
C PHE A 172 -4.75 5.95 -4.59
N VAL A 173 -5.52 4.87 -4.48
CA VAL A 173 -5.54 3.99 -3.31
C VAL A 173 -5.48 2.55 -3.78
N ALA A 174 -4.50 1.79 -3.31
CA ALA A 174 -4.30 0.40 -3.70
C ALA A 174 -3.83 -0.47 -2.53
N ARG A 175 -4.06 -1.79 -2.64
CA ARG A 175 -3.52 -2.81 -1.74
C ARG A 175 -2.85 -3.93 -2.52
N THR A 176 -1.74 -4.41 -1.99
CA THR A 176 -1.01 -5.56 -2.49
C THR A 176 -0.33 -6.32 -1.33
N VAL A 177 0.39 -7.38 -1.64
CA VAL A 177 1.09 -8.21 -0.65
C VAL A 177 2.51 -8.53 -1.12
N ASP A 178 3.44 -8.65 -0.19
CA ASP A 178 4.89 -8.82 -0.42
C ASP A 178 5.28 -10.09 -1.18
N VAL A 179 4.47 -11.15 -1.08
CA VAL A 179 4.74 -12.45 -1.74
C VAL A 179 4.15 -12.55 -3.15
N ASP A 180 3.24 -11.67 -3.54
CA ASP A 180 2.70 -11.63 -4.91
C ASP A 180 3.51 -10.65 -5.77
N ILE A 181 4.65 -11.14 -6.23
CA ILE A 181 5.64 -10.37 -6.98
C ILE A 181 5.06 -9.67 -8.21
N GLN A 182 4.19 -10.36 -8.95
CA GLN A 182 3.61 -9.83 -10.18
C GLN A 182 2.62 -8.70 -9.87
N HIS A 183 1.72 -8.93 -8.94
CA HIS A 183 0.73 -7.96 -8.52
C HIS A 183 1.38 -6.74 -7.84
N LEU A 184 2.38 -6.96 -6.97
CA LEU A 184 3.16 -5.90 -6.33
C LEU A 184 3.86 -5.02 -7.38
N THR A 185 4.57 -5.62 -8.34
CA THR A 185 5.26 -4.87 -9.40
C THR A 185 4.29 -4.07 -10.26
N ALA A 186 3.17 -4.66 -10.66
CA ALA A 186 2.14 -3.97 -11.45
C ALA A 186 1.53 -2.79 -10.66
N THR A 187 1.27 -2.97 -9.37
CA THR A 187 0.75 -1.91 -8.49
C THR A 187 1.75 -0.77 -8.34
N LEU A 188 3.04 -1.06 -8.17
CA LEU A 188 4.11 -0.05 -8.10
C LEU A 188 4.21 0.76 -9.40
N HIS A 189 4.13 0.13 -10.57
CA HIS A 189 4.11 0.83 -11.87
C HIS A 189 2.90 1.77 -11.98
N ARG A 190 1.73 1.31 -11.57
CA ARG A 190 0.53 2.14 -11.58
C ARG A 190 0.66 3.34 -10.64
N ALA A 191 1.20 3.13 -9.43
CA ALA A 191 1.47 4.19 -8.48
C ALA A 191 2.50 5.19 -9.03
N ALA A 192 3.58 4.72 -9.69
CA ALA A 192 4.59 5.58 -10.32
C ALA A 192 4.00 6.49 -11.39
N ALA A 193 3.09 5.96 -12.21
CA ALA A 193 2.45 6.68 -13.32
C ALA A 193 1.37 7.67 -12.86
N HIS A 194 0.82 7.49 -11.66
CA HIS A 194 -0.23 8.38 -11.15
C HIS A 194 0.29 9.80 -10.90
N LYS A 195 -0.49 10.81 -11.29
CA LYS A 195 -0.20 12.22 -11.02
C LYS A 195 -1.02 12.70 -9.83
N GLY A 196 -0.34 12.99 -8.73
CA GLY A 196 -0.88 13.26 -7.43
C GLY A 196 -0.41 12.24 -6.39
N THR A 197 -1.03 12.24 -5.20
CA THR A 197 -0.66 11.33 -4.13
C THR A 197 -1.16 9.92 -4.43
N ALA A 198 -0.22 8.97 -4.58
CA ALA A 198 -0.54 7.55 -4.61
C ALA A 198 -0.32 6.94 -3.22
N PHE A 199 -1.32 6.25 -2.69
CA PHE A 199 -1.25 5.51 -1.44
C PHE A 199 -1.37 4.01 -1.71
N VAL A 200 -0.32 3.26 -1.39
CA VAL A 200 -0.27 1.81 -1.57
C VAL A 200 -0.02 1.15 -0.21
N GLU A 201 -1.00 0.40 0.27
CA GLU A 201 -0.82 -0.50 1.39
C GLU A 201 -0.22 -1.81 0.90
N ILE A 202 0.88 -2.23 1.52
CA ILE A 202 1.54 -3.50 1.21
C ILE A 202 1.49 -4.37 2.46
N TYR A 203 0.75 -5.47 2.42
CA TYR A 203 0.80 -6.48 3.46
C TYR A 203 2.18 -7.11 3.48
N GLN A 204 2.84 -7.00 4.63
CA GLN A 204 4.23 -7.36 4.82
C GLN A 204 4.38 -8.33 5.99
N ASN A 205 5.05 -9.46 5.76
CA ASN A 205 5.26 -10.44 6.83
C ASN A 205 6.41 -10.03 7.77
N CYS A 206 6.11 -9.83 9.06
CA CYS A 206 7.10 -9.66 10.11
C CYS A 206 7.48 -11.02 10.72
N LYS A 207 8.49 -11.70 10.16
CA LYS A 207 8.87 -13.07 10.53
C LYS A 207 9.15 -13.30 12.02
N ILE A 208 9.56 -12.28 12.76
CA ILE A 208 10.01 -12.44 14.15
C ILE A 208 8.91 -12.08 15.16
N PHE A 209 8.10 -11.08 14.90
CA PHE A 209 7.16 -10.55 15.89
C PHE A 209 5.69 -10.75 15.55
N ASN A 210 5.36 -11.02 14.27
CA ASN A 210 3.99 -11.24 13.82
C ASN A 210 3.98 -12.10 12.55
N ASP A 211 4.60 -13.29 12.66
CA ASP A 211 4.69 -14.21 11.54
C ASP A 211 3.32 -14.72 11.12
N GLU A 212 3.15 -14.87 9.81
CA GLU A 212 1.93 -15.43 9.20
C GLU A 212 0.63 -14.67 9.52
N VAL A 213 0.72 -13.42 9.97
CA VAL A 213 -0.48 -12.59 10.26
C VAL A 213 -1.43 -12.49 9.06
N PHE A 214 -0.88 -12.55 7.86
CA PHE A 214 -1.63 -12.57 6.60
C PHE A 214 -1.66 -13.94 5.91
N ALA A 215 -1.50 -15.06 6.65
CA ALA A 215 -1.51 -16.40 6.07
C ALA A 215 -2.76 -16.67 5.22
N TYR A 216 -3.92 -16.15 5.63
CA TYR A 216 -5.16 -16.25 4.85
C TYR A 216 -5.06 -15.64 3.43
N ALA A 217 -4.16 -14.67 3.23
CA ALA A 217 -3.91 -13.98 1.96
C ALA A 217 -2.66 -14.49 1.24
N THR A 218 -1.78 -15.23 1.90
CA THR A 218 -0.48 -15.65 1.35
C THR A 218 -0.35 -17.15 1.14
N ASP A 219 -1.02 -17.99 1.93
CA ASP A 219 -1.00 -19.43 1.78
C ASP A 219 -1.72 -19.86 0.52
N LYS A 220 -1.01 -20.61 -0.32
CA LYS A 220 -1.50 -21.09 -1.63
C LYS A 220 -2.75 -21.97 -1.53
N SER A 221 -2.95 -22.66 -0.41
CA SER A 221 -4.07 -23.57 -0.20
C SER A 221 -5.40 -22.83 0.01
N VAL A 222 -5.38 -21.62 0.58
CA VAL A 222 -6.59 -20.88 0.98
C VAL A 222 -6.74 -19.51 0.30
N LYS A 223 -5.66 -18.91 -0.18
CA LYS A 223 -5.69 -17.54 -0.71
C LYS A 223 -6.71 -17.33 -1.84
N ALA A 224 -6.95 -18.34 -2.67
CA ALA A 224 -7.88 -18.23 -3.80
C ALA A 224 -9.33 -17.98 -3.32
N ASP A 225 -9.70 -18.53 -2.17
CA ASP A 225 -11.03 -18.36 -1.58
C ASP A 225 -11.14 -17.12 -0.69
N ASN A 226 -10.00 -16.56 -0.29
CA ASN A 226 -9.93 -15.42 0.63
C ASN A 226 -9.55 -14.09 -0.03
N LEU A 227 -9.11 -14.10 -1.30
CA LEU A 227 -8.71 -12.89 -2.01
C LEU A 227 -9.64 -12.60 -3.19
N LEU A 228 -10.00 -11.33 -3.30
CA LEU A 228 -10.65 -10.76 -4.48
C LEU A 228 -9.69 -9.76 -5.14
N TYR A 229 -9.16 -10.11 -6.31
CA TYR A 229 -8.41 -9.17 -7.14
C TYR A 229 -9.37 -8.34 -8.00
N VAL A 230 -9.40 -7.04 -7.76
CA VAL A 230 -10.27 -6.12 -8.49
C VAL A 230 -9.59 -5.56 -9.73
N GLU A 231 -10.34 -5.52 -10.84
CA GLU A 231 -9.94 -4.91 -12.10
C GLU A 231 -11.04 -3.96 -12.58
N HIS A 232 -10.65 -2.79 -13.07
CA HIS A 232 -11.60 -1.80 -13.58
C HIS A 232 -12.51 -2.36 -14.67
N GLY A 233 -13.82 -2.15 -14.53
CA GLY A 233 -14.84 -2.61 -15.47
C GLY A 233 -15.14 -4.11 -15.40
N LYS A 234 -14.60 -4.84 -14.43
CA LYS A 234 -14.84 -6.29 -14.26
C LYS A 234 -15.77 -6.56 -13.09
N PRO A 235 -16.61 -7.62 -13.19
CA PRO A 235 -17.39 -8.09 -12.06
C PRO A 235 -16.49 -8.66 -10.97
N MET A 236 -16.87 -8.44 -9.72
CA MET A 236 -16.14 -8.88 -8.54
C MET A 236 -16.37 -10.37 -8.29
N ILE A 237 -15.54 -11.21 -8.90
CA ILE A 237 -15.60 -12.67 -8.83
C ILE A 237 -14.32 -13.22 -8.22
N PHE A 238 -14.44 -14.12 -7.24
CA PHE A 238 -13.32 -14.77 -6.56
C PHE A 238 -13.58 -16.25 -6.26
N GLY A 239 -12.70 -16.87 -5.48
CA GLY A 239 -12.75 -18.29 -5.17
C GLY A 239 -11.98 -19.13 -6.16
N LYS A 240 -11.56 -20.32 -5.72
CA LYS A 240 -10.70 -21.24 -6.48
C LYS A 240 -11.23 -21.55 -7.89
N ASN A 241 -12.55 -21.68 -8.04
CA ASN A 241 -13.23 -21.98 -9.30
C ASN A 241 -13.99 -20.76 -9.85
N ARG A 242 -13.77 -19.54 -9.29
CA ARG A 242 -14.48 -18.32 -9.68
C ARG A 242 -16.01 -18.44 -9.54
N THR A 243 -16.47 -19.17 -8.54
CA THR A 243 -17.89 -19.41 -8.27
C THR A 243 -18.49 -18.43 -7.28
N LYS A 244 -17.68 -17.62 -6.61
CA LYS A 244 -18.15 -16.63 -5.65
C LYS A 244 -18.09 -15.23 -6.23
N GLY A 245 -19.08 -14.40 -5.91
CA GLY A 245 -19.13 -13.01 -6.33
C GLY A 245 -19.61 -12.08 -5.24
N ILE A 246 -19.43 -10.78 -5.46
CA ILE A 246 -19.96 -9.74 -4.57
C ILE A 246 -21.15 -9.10 -5.26
N ARG A 247 -22.29 -9.08 -4.55
CA ARG A 247 -23.53 -8.38 -4.95
C ARG A 247 -23.89 -7.35 -3.89
N LEU A 248 -24.64 -6.31 -4.27
CA LEU A 248 -25.26 -5.41 -3.32
C LEU A 248 -26.73 -5.78 -3.12
N ASN A 249 -27.11 -5.92 -1.86
CA ASN A 249 -28.51 -5.97 -1.43
C ASN A 249 -28.85 -4.63 -0.75
N GLY A 250 -29.43 -3.71 -1.52
CA GLY A 250 -29.51 -2.30 -1.13
C GLY A 250 -28.10 -1.69 -1.04
N LEU A 251 -27.67 -1.29 0.16
CA LEU A 251 -26.32 -0.76 0.43
C LEU A 251 -25.39 -1.78 1.10
N THR A 252 -25.88 -3.00 1.32
CA THR A 252 -25.11 -4.04 2.04
C THR A 252 -24.45 -4.98 1.03
N PRO A 253 -23.13 -5.14 1.04
CA PRO A 253 -22.46 -6.15 0.23
C PRO A 253 -22.76 -7.55 0.79
N GLU A 254 -22.90 -8.51 -0.11
CA GLU A 254 -23.06 -9.92 0.24
C GLU A 254 -22.22 -10.80 -0.70
N VAL A 255 -21.73 -11.92 -0.18
CA VAL A 255 -21.07 -12.94 -0.96
C VAL A 255 -22.14 -13.91 -1.48
N VAL A 256 -22.15 -14.15 -2.79
CA VAL A 256 -23.13 -15.00 -3.48
C VAL A 256 -22.44 -16.05 -4.32
N GLU A 257 -23.12 -17.17 -4.56
CA GLU A 257 -22.67 -18.21 -5.50
C GLU A 257 -23.14 -17.90 -6.91
N VAL A 258 -22.19 -17.64 -7.80
CA VAL A 258 -22.45 -17.30 -9.21
C VAL A 258 -22.96 -18.52 -9.95
N GLY A 259 -24.09 -18.36 -10.65
CA GLY A 259 -24.77 -19.46 -11.35
C GLY A 259 -25.75 -20.24 -10.48
N VAL A 260 -25.84 -19.94 -9.17
CA VAL A 260 -26.80 -20.52 -8.23
C VAL A 260 -27.71 -19.41 -7.69
N ASP A 261 -27.13 -18.42 -6.99
CA ASP A 261 -27.86 -17.32 -6.36
C ASP A 261 -28.16 -16.17 -7.34
N CYS A 262 -27.30 -16.00 -8.35
CA CYS A 262 -27.38 -14.88 -9.29
C CYS A 262 -26.59 -15.15 -10.58
N GLY A 263 -26.84 -14.34 -11.63
CA GLY A 263 -26.02 -14.28 -12.83
C GLY A 263 -24.82 -13.35 -12.68
N PRO A 264 -23.85 -13.40 -13.61
CA PRO A 264 -22.70 -12.49 -13.61
C PRO A 264 -23.08 -10.99 -13.70
N ASP A 265 -24.22 -10.69 -14.30
CA ASP A 265 -24.73 -9.33 -14.51
C ASP A 265 -25.29 -8.71 -13.22
N ASP A 266 -25.58 -9.52 -12.20
CA ASP A 266 -26.07 -9.07 -10.90
C ASP A 266 -24.93 -8.68 -9.96
N LEU A 267 -23.69 -8.96 -10.36
CA LEU A 267 -22.53 -8.73 -9.53
C LEU A 267 -22.07 -7.27 -9.57
N LEU A 268 -21.47 -6.84 -8.47
CA LEU A 268 -20.87 -5.51 -8.38
C LEU A 268 -19.69 -5.41 -9.36
N ILE A 269 -19.73 -4.39 -10.21
CA ILE A 269 -18.65 -4.05 -11.16
C ILE A 269 -17.70 -3.08 -10.48
N HIS A 270 -16.41 -3.36 -10.55
CA HIS A 270 -15.40 -2.47 -10.02
C HIS A 270 -15.18 -1.25 -10.92
N ASP A 271 -15.29 -0.06 -10.33
CA ASP A 271 -14.94 1.21 -10.99
C ASP A 271 -13.91 2.00 -10.19
N GLU A 272 -12.63 1.82 -10.51
CA GLU A 272 -11.55 2.56 -9.86
C GLU A 272 -11.51 4.04 -10.24
N LYS A 273 -12.21 4.45 -11.32
CA LYS A 273 -12.24 5.82 -11.87
C LYS A 273 -13.42 6.63 -11.37
N CYS A 274 -14.26 6.06 -10.52
CA CYS A 274 -15.38 6.79 -9.93
C CYS A 274 -14.85 7.92 -9.04
N ASP A 275 -15.31 9.16 -9.31
CA ASP A 275 -14.92 10.32 -8.51
C ASP A 275 -15.46 10.22 -7.08
N ASP A 276 -16.64 9.67 -6.89
CA ASP A 276 -17.21 9.38 -5.58
C ASP A 276 -16.50 8.17 -4.95
N PRO A 277 -15.92 8.31 -3.75
CA PRO A 277 -15.18 7.24 -3.11
C PRO A 277 -16.07 6.15 -2.45
N THR A 278 -17.38 6.21 -2.56
CA THR A 278 -18.31 5.31 -1.86
C THR A 278 -18.04 3.86 -2.15
N LEU A 279 -17.91 3.47 -3.43
CA LEU A 279 -17.58 2.10 -3.81
C LEU A 279 -16.23 1.66 -3.23
N ALA A 280 -15.19 2.46 -3.42
CA ALA A 280 -13.85 2.16 -2.89
C ALA A 280 -13.87 2.05 -1.35
N THR A 281 -14.65 2.90 -0.67
CA THR A 281 -14.82 2.86 0.78
C THR A 281 -15.54 1.57 1.20
N LEU A 282 -16.60 1.17 0.51
CA LEU A 282 -17.29 -0.10 0.74
C LEU A 282 -16.29 -1.27 0.67
N LEU A 283 -15.51 -1.34 -0.42
CA LEU A 283 -14.50 -2.38 -0.61
C LEU A 283 -13.44 -2.38 0.48
N SER A 284 -13.00 -1.22 0.95
CA SER A 284 -11.99 -1.10 2.01
C SER A 284 -12.47 -1.60 3.37
N ARG A 285 -13.77 -1.83 3.52
CA ARG A 285 -14.39 -2.36 4.75
C ARG A 285 -14.71 -3.84 4.67
N MET A 286 -14.64 -4.43 3.50
CA MET A 286 -14.79 -5.88 3.32
C MET A 286 -13.57 -6.58 3.89
N VAL A 287 -13.76 -7.43 4.89
CA VAL A 287 -12.69 -8.18 5.57
C VAL A 287 -13.19 -9.56 5.97
N GLY A 288 -12.27 -10.51 6.06
CA GLY A 288 -12.57 -11.85 6.56
C GLY A 288 -13.08 -11.89 8.00
N PRO A 289 -13.80 -12.97 8.37
CA PRO A 289 -14.11 -14.13 7.53
C PRO A 289 -15.33 -13.97 6.61
N GLU A 290 -16.13 -12.91 6.77
CA GLU A 290 -17.41 -12.72 6.03
C GLU A 290 -17.18 -12.38 4.56
N PHE A 291 -16.07 -11.66 4.27
CA PHE A 291 -15.73 -11.21 2.92
C PHE A 291 -14.31 -11.62 2.54
N PRO A 292 -14.01 -11.69 1.23
CA PRO A 292 -12.62 -11.79 0.78
C PRO A 292 -11.87 -10.50 1.10
N GLU A 293 -10.56 -10.61 1.28
CA GLU A 293 -9.69 -9.45 1.31
C GLU A 293 -9.51 -8.92 -0.11
N VAL A 294 -9.78 -7.64 -0.32
CA VAL A 294 -9.73 -7.04 -1.66
C VAL A 294 -8.30 -6.58 -1.96
N MET A 295 -7.77 -6.99 -3.11
CA MET A 295 -6.45 -6.65 -3.65
C MET A 295 -6.60 -5.90 -4.97
N GLY A 296 -5.73 -4.94 -5.22
CA GLY A 296 -5.73 -4.15 -6.45
C GLY A 296 -5.88 -2.66 -6.20
N VAL A 297 -6.27 -1.94 -7.24
CA VAL A 297 -6.48 -0.49 -7.16
C VAL A 297 -7.94 -0.21 -6.89
N TYR A 298 -8.20 0.39 -5.74
CA TYR A 298 -9.55 0.75 -5.28
C TYR A 298 -10.07 2.02 -5.91
N ARG A 299 -9.17 2.99 -6.12
CA ARG A 299 -9.46 4.31 -6.69
C ARG A 299 -8.26 4.82 -7.45
N ALA A 300 -8.49 5.39 -8.64
CA ALA A 300 -7.47 6.04 -9.47
C ALA A 300 -8.11 7.20 -10.26
N VAL A 301 -8.26 8.34 -9.62
CA VAL A 301 -8.93 9.53 -10.17
C VAL A 301 -7.94 10.68 -10.34
N ARG A 302 -8.28 11.63 -11.20
CA ARG A 302 -7.47 12.83 -11.40
C ARG A 302 -8.07 14.00 -10.64
N ARG A 303 -7.23 14.68 -9.87
CA ARG A 303 -7.54 15.95 -9.23
C ARG A 303 -6.39 16.93 -9.45
N GLN A 304 -6.66 18.19 -9.20
CA GLN A 304 -5.61 19.20 -9.15
C GLN A 304 -4.56 18.80 -8.12
N ILE A 305 -3.28 18.83 -8.53
CA ILE A 305 -2.15 18.58 -7.64
C ILE A 305 -2.03 19.75 -6.68
N GLY A 306 -2.00 19.44 -5.38
CA GLY A 306 -1.83 20.44 -4.34
C GLY A 306 -0.49 21.14 -4.46
N ARG A 307 -0.53 22.45 -4.32
CA ARG A 307 0.64 23.32 -4.14
C ARG A 307 0.59 23.90 -2.74
N ALA A 308 1.73 24.17 -2.14
CA ALA A 308 1.72 24.98 -0.94
C ALA A 308 1.13 26.35 -1.31
N HIS A 309 0.14 26.78 -0.57
CA HIS A 309 -0.21 28.18 -0.60
C HIS A 309 0.91 28.92 0.11
N VAL A 310 1.71 29.63 -0.63
CA VAL A 310 2.65 30.61 -0.12
C VAL A 310 1.90 31.89 0.13
#